data_5947126974042447636f3413baf58eba
#
_entry.id   5947126974042447636f3413baf58eba
#
_cell.length_a   1.000
_cell.length_b   1.000
_cell.length_c   1.000
_cell.angle_alpha   90.00
_cell.angle_beta   90.00
_cell.angle_gamma   90.00
#
_symmetry.space_group_name_H-M   'P 1'
#
loop_
_entity.id
_entity.type
_entity.pdbx_description
1 polymer ?
#
loop_
_entity_poly.entity_id
_entity_poly.type
_entity_poly.pdbx_seq_one_letter_code
_entity_poly.pdbx_strand_id
1 'polypeptide(L)'
;MKYCISIFCLPHEIDDLELTLNQMKKAFRYVDEENFILDITLALTGELTLWEHSKIPIDYFVHKYEKLRKSCDWITKKYFRIEQESQVLGCVSKRRKTWKEHQNVDYHIWLDTDIIFDERTLAYIDSSIQSLNKDYPHAVVSPEIVKVWDNTWDCLVNEQFLNEPLDYQKTNDPYLDCGIKGDIGIETINNTVKNQPSMKFAGGWFTCISKKLLDRITVPDSLGHYGLEDTFIMWGSEKLRIGQQFKIKNLVVCENYKYRDNKHLSQFIASIDRREE
;
A
#
# COMPACT_ATOMS: atom_id res chain seq x y z
N MET A 1 13.44 -13.01 8.69
CA MET A 1 12.00 -13.02 9.02
C MET A 1 11.20 -13.44 7.80
N LYS A 2 9.94 -13.83 7.95
CA LYS A 2 9.07 -14.23 6.81
C LYS A 2 8.05 -13.14 6.51
N TYR A 3 7.84 -12.87 5.23
CA TYR A 3 7.01 -11.78 4.74
C TYR A 3 5.97 -12.27 3.73
N CYS A 4 4.80 -11.65 3.72
CA CYS A 4 3.85 -11.75 2.63
C CYS A 4 3.62 -10.36 2.04
N ILE A 5 4.01 -10.16 0.79
CA ILE A 5 3.73 -8.93 0.04
C ILE A 5 2.39 -9.11 -0.65
N SER A 6 1.44 -8.27 -0.29
CA SER A 6 0.09 -8.27 -0.83
C SER A 6 -0.15 -7.06 -1.71
N ILE A 7 -0.44 -7.30 -2.99
CA ILE A 7 -0.76 -6.26 -3.97
C ILE A 7 -2.18 -6.49 -4.47
N PHE A 8 -2.95 -5.43 -4.49
CA PHE A 8 -4.27 -5.42 -5.07
C PHE A 8 -4.28 -4.53 -6.32
N CYS A 9 -4.70 -5.08 -7.44
CA CYS A 9 -4.62 -4.41 -8.74
C CYS A 9 -6.02 -4.31 -9.34
N LEU A 10 -6.41 -3.11 -9.72
CA LEU A 10 -7.56 -2.88 -10.59
C LEU A 10 -7.12 -2.97 -12.07
N PRO A 11 -8.03 -3.27 -13.01
CA PRO A 11 -7.66 -3.43 -14.41
C PRO A 11 -6.90 -2.24 -15.01
N HIS A 12 -7.30 -1.02 -14.67
CA HIS A 12 -6.64 0.20 -15.16
C HIS A 12 -5.26 0.48 -14.53
N GLU A 13 -4.88 -0.24 -13.48
CA GLU A 13 -3.59 -0.14 -12.79
C GLU A 13 -2.57 -1.17 -13.29
N ILE A 14 -2.92 -1.98 -14.28
CA ILE A 14 -2.08 -3.11 -14.69
C ILE A 14 -0.72 -2.69 -15.25
N ASP A 15 -0.62 -1.50 -15.80
CA ASP A 15 0.66 -0.93 -16.27
C ASP A 15 1.53 -0.51 -15.09
N ASP A 16 0.93 0.05 -14.05
CA ASP A 16 1.63 0.39 -12.82
C ASP A 16 2.11 -0.87 -12.09
N LEU A 17 1.28 -1.92 -12.06
CA LEU A 17 1.69 -3.22 -11.53
C LEU A 17 2.92 -3.78 -12.26
N GLU A 18 2.99 -3.65 -13.59
CA GLU A 18 4.16 -4.08 -14.36
C GLU A 18 5.42 -3.36 -13.92
N LEU A 19 5.34 -2.04 -13.73
CA LEU A 19 6.47 -1.23 -13.24
C LEU A 19 6.89 -1.65 -11.83
N THR A 20 5.95 -1.81 -10.92
CA THR A 20 6.19 -2.24 -9.55
C THR A 20 6.84 -3.62 -9.49
N LEU A 21 6.37 -4.60 -10.27
CA LEU A 21 6.98 -5.93 -10.36
C LEU A 21 8.40 -5.90 -10.92
N ASN A 22 8.68 -5.03 -11.89
CA ASN A 22 10.03 -4.84 -12.41
C ASN A 22 10.99 -4.26 -11.36
N GLN A 23 10.51 -3.36 -10.50
CA GLN A 23 11.29 -2.85 -9.36
C GLN A 23 11.49 -3.93 -8.30
N MET A 24 10.44 -4.69 -7.97
CA MET A 24 10.55 -5.83 -7.06
C MET A 24 11.57 -6.85 -7.53
N LYS A 25 11.59 -7.19 -8.81
CA LYS A 25 12.62 -8.09 -9.39
C LYS A 25 14.04 -7.60 -9.11
N LYS A 26 14.27 -6.30 -9.13
CA LYS A 26 15.58 -5.71 -8.74
C LYS A 26 15.80 -5.81 -7.24
N ALA A 27 14.77 -5.51 -6.44
CA ALA A 27 14.88 -5.51 -4.99
C ALA A 27 15.11 -6.91 -4.40
N PHE A 28 14.58 -7.94 -5.03
CA PHE A 28 14.81 -9.33 -4.62
C PHE A 28 16.25 -9.82 -4.79
N ARG A 29 17.12 -9.08 -5.48
CA ARG A 29 18.56 -9.37 -5.52
C ARG A 29 19.29 -9.07 -4.20
N TYR A 30 18.67 -8.30 -3.32
CA TYR A 30 19.25 -7.85 -2.06
C TYR A 30 18.67 -8.53 -0.83
N VAL A 31 17.74 -9.46 -1.01
CA VAL A 31 17.07 -10.21 0.07
C VAL A 31 17.02 -11.70 -0.27
N ASP A 32 16.83 -12.52 0.75
CA ASP A 32 16.58 -13.97 0.55
C ASP A 32 15.11 -14.18 0.16
N GLU A 33 14.88 -14.57 -1.09
CA GLU A 33 13.54 -14.73 -1.67
C GLU A 33 12.72 -15.82 -0.97
N GLU A 34 13.38 -16.83 -0.37
CA GLU A 34 12.67 -17.90 0.35
C GLU A 34 11.88 -17.39 1.55
N ASN A 35 12.24 -16.23 2.07
CA ASN A 35 11.55 -15.56 3.15
C ASN A 35 10.31 -14.76 2.71
N PHE A 36 10.03 -14.69 1.42
CA PHE A 36 8.94 -13.87 0.88
C PHE A 36 7.88 -14.72 0.18
N ILE A 37 6.64 -14.27 0.35
CA ILE A 37 5.48 -14.69 -0.42
C ILE A 37 4.97 -13.46 -1.17
N LEU A 38 4.71 -13.60 -2.46
CA LEU A 38 4.07 -12.58 -3.27
C LEU A 38 2.63 -12.99 -3.56
N ASP A 39 1.66 -12.24 -3.07
CA ASP A 39 0.24 -12.47 -3.29
C ASP A 39 -0.38 -11.28 -4.02
N ILE A 40 -0.77 -11.47 -5.27
CA ILE A 40 -1.34 -10.44 -6.12
C ILE A 40 -2.73 -10.86 -6.54
N THR A 41 -3.67 -9.92 -6.41
CA THR A 41 -5.05 -10.12 -6.87
C THR A 41 -5.39 -9.07 -7.91
N LEU A 42 -5.77 -9.51 -9.11
CA LEU A 42 -6.47 -8.67 -10.08
C LEU A 42 -7.96 -8.73 -9.78
N ALA A 43 -8.53 -7.61 -9.42
CA ALA A 43 -9.95 -7.49 -9.14
C ALA A 43 -10.69 -7.01 -10.38
N LEU A 44 -11.45 -7.90 -10.98
CA LEU A 44 -12.36 -7.57 -12.06
C LEU A 44 -13.68 -7.11 -11.43
N THR A 45 -13.75 -5.82 -11.16
CA THR A 45 -14.94 -5.25 -10.53
C THR A 45 -15.92 -4.79 -11.59
N GLY A 46 -17.21 -5.08 -11.41
CA GLY A 46 -18.28 -4.47 -12.18
C GLY A 46 -18.44 -2.98 -11.83
N GLU A 47 -19.11 -2.26 -12.63
CA GLU A 47 -19.71 -0.91 -12.52
C GLU A 47 -18.86 0.31 -12.12
N LEU A 48 -17.65 0.21 -11.55
CA LEU A 48 -16.91 1.40 -11.07
C LEU A 48 -15.44 1.45 -11.43
N THR A 49 -15.01 0.69 -12.38
CA THR A 49 -13.63 0.74 -12.82
C THR A 49 -13.51 1.58 -14.08
N LEU A 50 -12.47 2.39 -14.21
CA LEU A 50 -12.22 3.19 -15.40
C LEU A 50 -12.15 2.36 -16.69
N TRP A 51 -11.92 1.03 -16.58
CA TRP A 51 -11.92 0.15 -17.74
C TRP A 51 -13.31 -0.04 -18.34
N GLU A 52 -14.41 0.08 -17.56
CA GLU A 52 -15.79 0.02 -18.11
C GLU A 52 -16.10 1.23 -18.99
N HIS A 53 -15.48 2.36 -18.71
CA HIS A 53 -15.52 3.55 -19.54
C HIS A 53 -14.49 3.50 -20.69
N SER A 54 -13.50 2.62 -20.59
CA SER A 54 -12.56 2.36 -21.68
C SER A 54 -13.19 1.33 -22.62
N LYS A 55 -13.03 1.52 -23.92
CA LYS A 55 -13.45 0.52 -24.91
C LYS A 55 -12.53 -0.70 -24.95
N ILE A 56 -11.73 -0.93 -23.90
CA ILE A 56 -10.75 -2.01 -23.83
C ILE A 56 -11.45 -3.25 -23.27
N PRO A 57 -11.44 -4.38 -23.98
CA PRO A 57 -12.06 -5.62 -23.50
C PRO A 57 -11.38 -6.14 -22.23
N ILE A 58 -12.15 -6.75 -21.32
CA ILE A 58 -11.65 -7.33 -20.08
C ILE A 58 -10.55 -8.39 -20.33
N ASP A 59 -10.68 -9.14 -21.41
CA ASP A 59 -9.71 -10.18 -21.81
C ASP A 59 -8.29 -9.62 -22.03
N TYR A 60 -8.17 -8.35 -22.43
CA TYR A 60 -6.88 -7.68 -22.54
C TYR A 60 -6.17 -7.61 -21.18
N PHE A 61 -6.88 -7.21 -20.15
CA PHE A 61 -6.32 -7.09 -18.80
C PHE A 61 -5.98 -8.45 -18.22
N VAL A 62 -6.85 -9.44 -18.38
CA VAL A 62 -6.60 -10.82 -17.95
C VAL A 62 -5.37 -11.39 -18.66
N HIS A 63 -5.27 -11.21 -19.99
CA HIS A 63 -4.11 -11.68 -20.74
C HIS A 63 -2.80 -11.01 -20.30
N LYS A 64 -2.84 -9.69 -20.09
CA LYS A 64 -1.68 -8.94 -19.59
C LYS A 64 -1.26 -9.41 -18.20
N TYR A 65 -2.22 -9.61 -17.31
CA TYR A 65 -1.97 -10.13 -15.96
C TYR A 65 -1.32 -11.51 -15.97
N GLU A 66 -1.82 -12.41 -16.81
CA GLU A 66 -1.23 -13.75 -16.98
C GLU A 66 0.21 -13.69 -17.54
N LYS A 67 0.50 -12.72 -18.41
CA LYS A 67 1.86 -12.45 -18.89
C LYS A 67 2.76 -11.98 -17.75
N LEU A 68 2.28 -11.08 -16.89
CA LEU A 68 3.00 -10.63 -15.69
C LEU A 68 3.25 -11.80 -14.73
N ARG A 69 2.28 -12.66 -14.50
CA ARG A 69 2.45 -13.88 -13.69
C ARG A 69 3.61 -14.75 -14.19
N LYS A 70 3.70 -14.94 -15.51
CA LYS A 70 4.77 -15.73 -16.13
C LYS A 70 6.14 -15.06 -16.01
N SER A 71 6.21 -13.73 -16.05
CA SER A 71 7.46 -12.98 -15.93
C SER A 71 8.03 -12.92 -14.50
N CYS A 72 7.23 -13.26 -13.49
CA CYS A 72 7.68 -13.35 -12.09
C CYS A 72 8.37 -14.69 -11.79
N ASP A 73 9.40 -15.03 -12.55
CA ASP A 73 10.24 -16.24 -12.37
C ASP A 73 11.28 -16.10 -11.24
N TRP A 74 11.49 -14.88 -10.79
CA TRP A 74 12.43 -14.47 -9.76
C TRP A 74 11.93 -14.70 -8.31
N ILE A 75 10.72 -15.20 -8.14
CA ILE A 75 10.16 -15.58 -6.84
C ILE A 75 9.42 -16.92 -6.96
N THR A 76 9.72 -17.81 -6.04
CA THR A 76 9.18 -19.18 -6.01
C THR A 76 7.77 -19.21 -5.43
N LYS A 77 7.56 -18.55 -4.28
CA LYS A 77 6.27 -18.53 -3.57
C LYS A 77 5.43 -17.36 -4.05
N LYS A 78 4.64 -17.60 -5.09
CA LYS A 78 3.76 -16.56 -5.68
C LYS A 78 2.35 -17.06 -5.91
N TYR A 79 1.40 -16.20 -5.61
CA TYR A 79 -0.03 -16.38 -5.82
C TYR A 79 -0.54 -15.27 -6.71
N PHE A 80 -1.12 -15.63 -7.85
CA PHE A 80 -1.74 -14.71 -8.77
C PHE A 80 -3.20 -15.10 -8.92
N ARG A 81 -4.09 -14.26 -8.43
CA ARG A 81 -5.52 -14.50 -8.36
C ARG A 81 -6.26 -13.52 -9.26
N ILE A 82 -7.35 -13.98 -9.83
CA ILE A 82 -8.31 -13.13 -10.52
C ILE A 82 -9.62 -13.29 -9.78
N GLU A 83 -10.14 -12.20 -9.23
CA GLU A 83 -11.39 -12.20 -8.50
C GLU A 83 -12.39 -11.27 -9.15
N GLN A 84 -13.60 -11.76 -9.34
CA GLN A 84 -14.71 -10.96 -9.84
C GLN A 84 -15.56 -10.51 -8.67
N GLU A 85 -15.66 -9.20 -8.49
CA GLU A 85 -16.44 -8.58 -7.43
C GLU A 85 -17.50 -7.66 -8.02
N SER A 86 -18.64 -7.60 -7.36
CA SER A 86 -19.72 -6.70 -7.77
C SER A 86 -19.49 -5.24 -7.34
N GLN A 87 -18.53 -5.00 -6.43
CA GLN A 87 -18.24 -3.67 -5.90
C GLN A 87 -16.75 -3.46 -5.72
N VAL A 88 -16.21 -2.32 -6.14
CA VAL A 88 -14.81 -1.90 -5.93
C VAL A 88 -14.42 -1.98 -4.46
N LEU A 89 -15.33 -1.62 -3.57
CA LEU A 89 -15.11 -1.54 -2.13
C LEU A 89 -14.84 -2.90 -1.48
N GLY A 90 -15.43 -3.98 -2.02
CA GLY A 90 -15.14 -5.34 -1.57
C GLY A 90 -13.70 -5.76 -1.83
N CYS A 91 -13.10 -5.24 -2.88
CA CYS A 91 -11.76 -5.56 -3.29
C CYS A 91 -10.70 -5.11 -2.27
N VAL A 92 -10.82 -3.88 -1.76
CA VAL A 92 -9.86 -3.32 -0.80
C VAL A 92 -9.86 -4.11 0.50
N SER A 93 -11.02 -4.54 0.98
CA SER A 93 -11.10 -5.37 2.20
C SER A 93 -10.49 -6.76 2.00
N LYS A 94 -10.59 -7.34 0.80
CA LYS A 94 -10.01 -8.65 0.49
C LYS A 94 -8.50 -8.67 0.52
N ARG A 95 -7.85 -7.66 -0.04
CA ARG A 95 -6.40 -7.50 0.02
C ARG A 95 -5.87 -7.71 1.45
N ARG A 96 -6.58 -7.18 2.40
CA ARG A 96 -6.16 -7.19 3.79
C ARG A 96 -6.54 -8.48 4.53
N LYS A 97 -7.37 -9.30 3.93
CA LYS A 97 -7.68 -10.64 4.45
C LYS A 97 -6.63 -11.68 4.08
N THR A 98 -5.70 -11.38 3.17
CA THR A 98 -4.61 -12.31 2.79
C THR A 98 -3.78 -12.76 3.99
N TRP A 99 -3.73 -11.97 5.07
CA TRP A 99 -3.05 -12.43 6.29
C TRP A 99 -3.70 -13.68 6.91
N LYS A 100 -5.00 -13.90 6.71
CA LYS A 100 -5.71 -15.10 7.21
C LYS A 100 -5.32 -16.34 6.43
N GLU A 101 -4.86 -16.19 5.20
CA GLU A 101 -4.43 -17.28 4.34
C GLU A 101 -2.94 -17.60 4.52
N HIS A 102 -2.11 -16.58 4.75
CA HIS A 102 -0.66 -16.75 4.94
C HIS A 102 -0.29 -16.68 6.43
N GLN A 103 -0.64 -17.74 7.17
CA GLN A 103 -0.45 -17.79 8.63
C GLN A 103 1.01 -17.96 9.07
N ASN A 104 1.91 -18.42 8.20
CA ASN A 104 3.29 -18.75 8.51
C ASN A 104 4.28 -17.61 8.20
N VAL A 105 3.81 -16.36 8.24
CA VAL A 105 4.66 -15.17 8.07
C VAL A 105 4.70 -14.34 9.34
N ASP A 106 5.76 -13.54 9.49
CA ASP A 106 5.93 -12.64 10.63
C ASP A 106 5.33 -11.26 10.35
N TYR A 107 5.39 -10.82 9.10
CA TYR A 107 4.90 -9.53 8.65
C TYR A 107 4.17 -9.61 7.32
N HIS A 108 3.10 -8.82 7.21
CA HIS A 108 2.41 -8.55 5.95
C HIS A 108 2.82 -7.18 5.43
N ILE A 109 3.22 -7.13 4.18
CA ILE A 109 3.55 -5.90 3.46
C ILE A 109 2.39 -5.58 2.52
N TRP A 110 1.71 -4.50 2.79
CA TRP A 110 0.71 -3.96 1.87
C TRP A 110 1.40 -3.00 0.93
N LEU A 111 1.27 -3.24 -0.34
CA LEU A 111 1.92 -2.46 -1.39
C LEU A 111 0.88 -2.11 -2.46
N ASP A 112 0.76 -0.82 -2.75
CA ASP A 112 -0.06 -0.34 -3.85
C ASP A 112 0.64 -0.57 -5.20
N THR A 113 -0.12 -0.62 -6.27
CA THR A 113 0.37 -0.93 -7.62
C THR A 113 1.26 0.15 -8.21
N ASP A 114 1.09 1.39 -7.76
CA ASP A 114 1.69 2.58 -8.33
C ASP A 114 2.85 3.15 -7.49
N ILE A 115 3.49 2.33 -6.68
CA ILE A 115 4.62 2.76 -5.83
C ILE A 115 5.95 2.51 -6.50
N ILE A 116 6.76 3.57 -6.57
CA ILE A 116 8.14 3.56 -7.02
C ILE A 116 9.06 3.52 -5.80
N PHE A 117 10.05 2.63 -5.82
CA PHE A 117 11.00 2.45 -4.73
C PHE A 117 12.39 2.01 -5.21
N ASP A 118 13.42 2.25 -4.39
CA ASP A 118 14.80 1.85 -4.66
C ASP A 118 14.98 0.32 -4.57
N GLU A 119 15.91 -0.22 -5.32
CA GLU A 119 16.19 -1.66 -5.33
C GLU A 119 16.64 -2.22 -3.97
N ARG A 120 17.12 -1.41 -3.04
CA ARG A 120 17.51 -1.83 -1.68
C ARG A 120 16.39 -1.64 -0.64
N THR A 121 15.23 -1.15 -1.06
CA THR A 121 14.12 -0.86 -0.14
C THR A 121 13.72 -2.08 0.69
N LEU A 122 13.57 -3.26 0.09
CA LEU A 122 13.20 -4.47 0.83
C LEU A 122 14.27 -4.89 1.85
N ALA A 123 15.56 -4.72 1.52
CA ALA A 123 16.65 -5.04 2.43
C ALA A 123 16.67 -4.11 3.65
N TYR A 124 16.41 -2.81 3.45
CA TYR A 124 16.31 -1.85 4.56
C TYR A 124 15.07 -2.08 5.42
N ILE A 125 13.95 -2.45 4.82
CA ILE A 125 12.74 -2.84 5.54
C ILE A 125 13.03 -4.08 6.41
N ASP A 126 13.62 -5.12 5.84
CA ASP A 126 13.95 -6.35 6.58
C ASP A 126 14.89 -6.07 7.74
N SER A 127 15.97 -5.33 7.53
CA SER A 127 16.92 -4.96 8.59
C SER A 127 16.27 -4.11 9.69
N SER A 128 15.42 -3.16 9.32
CA SER A 128 14.70 -2.31 10.28
C SER A 128 13.73 -3.11 11.13
N ILE A 129 12.96 -4.00 10.50
CA ILE A 129 12.02 -4.88 11.19
C ILE A 129 12.77 -5.84 12.14
N GLN A 130 13.87 -6.43 11.71
CA GLN A 130 14.69 -7.29 12.55
C GLN A 130 15.19 -6.57 13.81
N SER A 131 15.59 -5.30 13.66
CA SER A 131 16.03 -4.49 14.81
C SER A 131 14.90 -4.15 15.78
N LEU A 132 13.68 -3.95 15.28
CA LEU A 132 12.51 -3.58 16.07
C LEU A 132 11.81 -4.77 16.73
N ASN A 133 11.81 -5.91 16.08
CA ASN A 133 10.90 -7.03 16.42
C ASN A 133 11.06 -7.55 17.85
N LYS A 134 12.25 -7.41 18.44
CA LYS A 134 12.51 -7.86 19.83
C LYS A 134 11.73 -7.01 20.84
N ASP A 135 11.74 -5.70 20.66
CA ASP A 135 11.18 -4.75 21.62
C ASP A 135 9.73 -4.34 21.24
N TYR A 136 9.41 -4.44 19.96
CA TYR A 136 8.12 -4.02 19.40
C TYR A 136 7.46 -5.12 18.54
N PRO A 137 6.98 -6.22 19.13
CA PRO A 137 6.45 -7.36 18.39
C PRO A 137 5.14 -7.06 17.62
N HIS A 138 4.51 -5.92 17.86
CA HIS A 138 3.30 -5.45 17.20
C HIS A 138 3.58 -4.21 16.33
N ALA A 139 4.80 -4.07 15.82
CA ALA A 139 5.19 -2.90 15.05
C ALA A 139 4.45 -2.79 13.71
N VAL A 140 4.22 -1.56 13.32
CA VAL A 140 3.87 -1.16 11.95
C VAL A 140 5.04 -0.32 11.44
N VAL A 141 5.58 -0.67 10.28
CA VAL A 141 6.79 -0.05 9.74
C VAL A 141 6.54 0.37 8.30
N SER A 142 6.83 1.63 7.97
CA SER A 142 6.73 2.14 6.60
C SER A 142 7.95 2.95 6.21
N PRO A 143 8.32 2.98 4.92
CA PRO A 143 9.23 4.01 4.40
C PRO A 143 8.56 5.39 4.44
N GLU A 144 9.35 6.44 4.18
CA GLU A 144 8.82 7.76 3.88
C GLU A 144 8.16 7.76 2.50
N ILE A 145 7.12 8.54 2.31
CA ILE A 145 6.46 8.66 1.02
C ILE A 145 6.45 10.09 0.53
N VAL A 146 6.75 10.27 -0.75
CA VAL A 146 6.45 11.48 -1.49
C VAL A 146 5.22 11.22 -2.33
N LYS A 147 4.15 11.93 -2.04
CA LYS A 147 2.89 11.80 -2.75
C LYS A 147 2.74 12.86 -3.81
N VAL A 148 2.18 12.46 -4.93
CA VAL A 148 1.64 13.37 -5.92
C VAL A 148 0.13 13.41 -5.72
N TRP A 149 -0.34 14.34 -4.95
CA TRP A 149 -1.77 14.53 -4.78
C TRP A 149 -2.33 15.31 -5.96
N ASP A 150 -3.43 14.82 -6.49
CA ASP A 150 -4.24 15.58 -7.42
C ASP A 150 -5.03 16.69 -6.70
N ASN A 151 -5.69 17.54 -7.46
CA ASN A 151 -6.43 18.68 -6.93
C ASN A 151 -7.63 18.29 -6.05
N THR A 152 -8.06 17.03 -6.06
CA THR A 152 -9.15 16.54 -5.21
C THR A 152 -8.81 16.57 -3.74
N TRP A 153 -7.52 16.48 -3.39
CA TRP A 153 -7.06 16.50 -2.02
C TRP A 153 -6.62 17.90 -1.57
N ASP A 154 -6.60 18.88 -2.46
CA ASP A 154 -6.26 20.27 -2.11
C ASP A 154 -7.17 20.84 -1.00
N CYS A 155 -8.41 20.36 -0.91
CA CYS A 155 -9.29 20.70 0.21
C CYS A 155 -8.81 20.13 1.55
N LEU A 156 -8.14 18.98 1.57
CA LEU A 156 -7.59 18.37 2.78
C LEU A 156 -6.25 18.97 3.18
N VAL A 157 -5.50 19.53 2.22
CA VAL A 157 -4.22 20.23 2.47
C VAL A 157 -4.40 21.73 2.63
N ASN A 158 -5.62 22.25 2.54
CA ASN A 158 -5.91 23.66 2.74
C ASN A 158 -5.66 24.03 4.20
N GLU A 159 -4.91 25.10 4.43
CA GLU A 159 -4.57 25.64 5.76
C GLU A 159 -5.80 25.92 6.64
N GLN A 160 -6.98 26.08 6.05
CA GLN A 160 -8.24 26.23 6.80
C GLN A 160 -8.65 24.95 7.55
N PHE A 161 -8.17 23.77 7.12
CA PHE A 161 -8.53 22.48 7.72
C PHE A 161 -7.35 21.82 8.44
N LEU A 162 -6.13 22.28 8.21
CA LEU A 162 -4.91 21.71 8.78
C LEU A 162 -4.10 22.83 9.43
N ASN A 163 -3.91 22.73 10.73
CA ASN A 163 -3.07 23.67 11.48
C ASN A 163 -1.56 23.39 11.30
N GLU A 164 -1.21 22.25 10.70
CA GLU A 164 0.16 21.87 10.38
C GLU A 164 0.23 21.31 8.95
N PRO A 165 1.31 21.58 8.21
CA PRO A 165 1.51 20.98 6.89
C PRO A 165 1.57 19.46 7.01
N LEU A 166 0.91 18.78 6.10
CA LEU A 166 1.03 17.32 5.98
C LEU A 166 2.49 16.97 5.64
N ASP A 167 3.00 15.89 6.25
CA ASP A 167 4.39 15.44 6.12
C ASP A 167 4.66 14.76 4.77
N TYR A 168 4.15 15.33 3.66
CA TYR A 168 4.45 14.86 2.33
C TYR A 168 4.72 16.03 1.39
N GLN A 169 5.63 15.81 0.48
CA GLN A 169 6.02 16.79 -0.53
C GLN A 169 5.41 16.40 -1.87
N LYS A 170 4.95 17.39 -2.63
CA LYS A 170 4.66 17.18 -4.05
C LYS A 170 5.97 17.03 -4.80
N THR A 171 6.05 16.06 -5.69
CA THR A 171 7.17 15.89 -6.59
C THR A 171 6.72 16.02 -8.04
N ASN A 172 7.59 16.60 -8.87
CA ASN A 172 7.41 16.63 -10.33
C ASN A 172 8.08 15.44 -11.02
N ASP A 173 8.97 14.75 -10.32
CA ASP A 173 9.66 13.56 -10.82
C ASP A 173 9.86 12.53 -9.69
N PRO A 174 8.94 11.58 -9.54
CA PRO A 174 9.01 10.57 -8.48
C PRO A 174 10.26 9.68 -8.58
N TYR A 175 10.83 9.50 -9.76
CA TYR A 175 12.05 8.72 -9.92
C TYR A 175 13.29 9.42 -9.38
N LEU A 176 13.30 10.75 -9.39
CA LEU A 176 14.39 11.54 -8.79
C LEU A 176 14.22 11.66 -7.27
N ASP A 177 12.97 11.69 -6.79
CA ASP A 177 12.69 11.90 -5.38
C ASP A 177 12.67 10.61 -4.57
N CYS A 178 12.44 9.47 -5.21
CA CYS A 178 12.50 8.18 -4.54
C CYS A 178 13.96 7.74 -4.25
N GLY A 179 14.14 6.86 -3.28
CA GLY A 179 15.41 6.23 -2.96
C GLY A 179 15.95 6.56 -1.57
N ILE A 180 17.25 6.37 -1.39
CA ILE A 180 17.95 6.60 -0.14
C ILE A 180 18.45 8.04 -0.11
N LYS A 181 17.94 8.85 0.83
CA LYS A 181 18.23 10.28 0.91
C LYS A 181 19.22 10.67 2.01
N GLY A 182 19.83 9.71 2.65
CA GLY A 182 20.81 9.91 3.72
C GLY A 182 20.96 8.67 4.58
N ASP A 183 21.44 8.83 5.79
CA ASP A 183 21.58 7.73 6.74
C ASP A 183 20.20 7.17 7.11
N ILE A 184 20.05 5.86 6.90
CA ILE A 184 18.81 5.16 7.23
C ILE A 184 18.68 5.07 8.75
N GLY A 185 17.53 5.50 9.25
CA GLY A 185 17.19 5.48 10.67
C GLY A 185 15.76 5.01 10.88
N ILE A 186 15.40 4.81 12.15
CA ILE A 186 14.04 4.44 12.53
C ILE A 186 13.49 5.53 13.44
N GLU A 187 12.36 6.09 13.09
CA GLU A 187 11.67 7.09 13.89
C GLU A 187 10.29 6.57 14.33
N THR A 188 9.92 6.82 15.56
CA THR A 188 8.57 6.55 16.05
C THR A 188 7.61 7.59 15.51
N ILE A 189 6.50 7.15 14.90
CA ILE A 189 5.41 8.03 14.53
C ILE A 189 4.55 8.28 15.77
N ASN A 190 4.66 9.47 16.33
CA ASN A 190 3.86 9.88 17.49
C ASN A 190 2.63 10.65 17.05
N ASN A 191 1.45 10.08 17.26
CA ASN A 191 0.17 10.75 17.00
C ASN A 191 -0.30 11.65 18.15
N THR A 192 0.44 11.71 19.24
CA THR A 192 0.12 12.53 20.40
C THR A 192 0.78 13.92 20.32
N VAL A 193 0.29 14.76 19.45
CA VAL A 193 0.41 16.20 19.70
C VAL A 193 -0.68 16.56 20.69
N LYS A 194 -0.29 17.06 21.87
CA LYS A 194 -1.24 17.52 22.90
C LYS A 194 -2.25 18.46 22.23
N ASN A 195 -3.51 18.06 22.24
CA ASN A 195 -4.68 18.81 21.79
C ASN A 195 -5.03 18.85 20.29
N GLN A 196 -4.37 18.08 19.42
CA GLN A 196 -4.83 17.94 18.03
C GLN A 196 -4.74 16.49 17.57
N PRO A 197 -5.76 15.93 16.91
CA PRO A 197 -5.63 14.67 16.21
C PRO A 197 -4.75 14.88 14.98
N SER A 198 -3.42 14.81 15.13
CA SER A 198 -2.56 14.76 13.97
C SER A 198 -2.75 13.38 13.35
N MET A 199 -3.23 13.34 12.10
CA MET A 199 -3.36 12.10 11.33
C MET A 199 -1.99 11.67 10.76
N LYS A 200 -0.96 11.65 11.61
CA LYS A 200 0.32 11.05 11.22
C LYS A 200 0.20 9.54 11.37
N PHE A 201 0.19 8.84 10.28
CA PHE A 201 0.18 7.37 10.27
C PHE A 201 0.94 6.83 9.06
N ALA A 202 1.40 5.59 9.21
CA ALA A 202 1.93 4.84 8.10
C ALA A 202 0.76 4.46 7.18
N GLY A 203 0.65 5.10 6.03
CA GLY A 203 -0.45 4.86 5.09
C GLY A 203 -0.39 3.49 4.40
N GLY A 204 -1.48 3.11 3.76
CA GLY A 204 -1.65 1.80 3.14
C GLY A 204 -0.80 1.52 1.90
N TRP A 205 -0.12 2.52 1.36
CA TRP A 205 0.63 2.46 0.10
C TRP A 205 1.86 1.55 0.12
N PHE A 206 2.65 1.54 1.19
CA PHE A 206 3.76 0.62 1.43
C PHE A 206 3.93 0.47 2.94
N THR A 207 3.23 -0.48 3.51
CA THR A 207 3.20 -0.65 4.96
C THR A 207 3.44 -2.09 5.35
N CYS A 208 4.39 -2.28 6.26
CA CYS A 208 4.71 -3.57 6.85
C CYS A 208 4.02 -3.68 8.21
N ILE A 209 3.13 -4.62 8.35
CA ILE A 209 2.32 -4.81 9.55
C ILE A 209 2.66 -6.14 10.18
N SER A 210 3.03 -6.12 11.46
CA SER A 210 3.26 -7.35 12.21
C SER A 210 2.02 -8.24 12.18
N LYS A 211 2.20 -9.52 11.88
CA LYS A 211 1.12 -10.51 11.97
C LYS A 211 0.53 -10.57 13.38
N LYS A 212 1.36 -10.45 14.41
CA LYS A 212 0.89 -10.43 15.81
C LYS A 212 -0.07 -9.28 16.09
N LEU A 213 0.08 -8.14 15.41
CA LEU A 213 -0.88 -7.05 15.48
C LEU A 213 -2.17 -7.39 14.73
N LEU A 214 -2.06 -7.91 13.50
CA LEU A 214 -3.21 -8.29 12.68
C LEU A 214 -4.05 -9.39 13.33
N ASP A 215 -3.43 -10.29 14.09
CA ASP A 215 -4.16 -11.33 14.85
C ASP A 215 -4.99 -10.73 16.02
N ARG A 216 -4.72 -9.49 16.42
CA ARG A 216 -5.40 -8.78 17.50
C ARG A 216 -6.46 -7.79 17.00
N ILE A 217 -6.34 -7.34 15.77
CA ILE A 217 -7.24 -6.35 15.16
C ILE A 217 -7.91 -6.99 13.95
N THR A 218 -9.22 -7.22 14.05
CA THR A 218 -9.99 -7.69 12.90
C THR A 218 -10.49 -6.49 12.10
N VAL A 219 -10.08 -6.37 10.85
CA VAL A 219 -10.65 -5.38 9.93
C VAL A 219 -12.06 -5.84 9.57
N PRO A 220 -13.12 -5.06 9.90
CA PRO A 220 -14.49 -5.41 9.57
C PRO A 220 -14.71 -5.46 8.05
N ASP A 221 -15.57 -6.38 7.61
CA ASP A 221 -15.94 -6.48 6.19
C ASP A 221 -16.68 -5.25 5.67
N SER A 222 -17.36 -4.52 6.60
CA SER A 222 -18.03 -3.26 6.31
C SER A 222 -17.10 -2.08 6.04
N LEU A 223 -15.81 -2.18 6.37
CA LEU A 223 -14.81 -1.19 5.99
C LEU A 223 -14.32 -1.43 4.55
N GLY A 224 -15.23 -1.68 3.65
CA GLY A 224 -14.94 -1.82 2.24
C GLY A 224 -14.77 -0.49 1.51
N HIS A 225 -14.77 0.64 2.22
CA HIS A 225 -14.62 1.95 1.61
C HIS A 225 -13.16 2.28 1.34
N TYR A 226 -12.93 2.95 0.26
CA TYR A 226 -11.64 3.41 -0.21
C TYR A 226 -10.90 4.19 0.90
N GLY A 227 -9.76 3.67 1.33
CA GLY A 227 -8.81 4.36 2.20
C GLY A 227 -9.07 4.34 3.71
N LEU A 228 -10.00 3.54 4.24
CA LEU A 228 -10.26 3.53 5.69
C LEU A 228 -9.68 2.33 6.44
N GLU A 229 -9.24 1.29 5.77
CA GLU A 229 -8.79 0.06 6.41
C GLU A 229 -7.39 0.15 7.00
N ASP A 230 -6.50 0.89 6.39
CA ASP A 230 -5.19 1.24 6.92
C ASP A 230 -5.34 2.16 8.14
N THR A 231 -6.12 3.22 8.01
CA THR A 231 -6.48 4.12 9.11
C THR A 231 -7.09 3.36 10.28
N PHE A 232 -7.96 2.38 10.01
CA PHE A 232 -8.57 1.55 11.05
C PHE A 232 -7.53 0.76 11.84
N ILE A 233 -6.57 0.11 11.16
CA ILE A 233 -5.52 -0.64 11.84
C ILE A 233 -4.61 0.28 12.64
N MET A 234 -4.19 1.39 12.06
CA MET A 234 -3.27 2.35 12.70
C MET A 234 -3.94 2.96 13.94
N TRP A 235 -5.16 3.45 13.77
CA TRP A 235 -5.90 4.06 14.87
C TRP A 235 -6.34 3.06 15.93
N GLY A 236 -6.78 1.86 15.51
CA GLY A 236 -7.12 0.78 16.41
C GLY A 236 -5.93 0.31 17.25
N SER A 237 -4.76 0.15 16.65
CA SER A 237 -3.54 -0.24 17.36
C SER A 237 -3.15 0.78 18.43
N GLU A 238 -3.25 2.06 18.11
CA GLU A 238 -2.97 3.14 19.04
C GLU A 238 -3.99 3.20 20.19
N LYS A 239 -5.29 3.16 19.89
CA LYS A 239 -6.36 3.19 20.88
C LYS A 239 -6.31 2.01 21.84
N LEU A 240 -5.98 0.84 21.33
CA LEU A 240 -5.81 -0.36 22.15
C LEU A 240 -4.44 -0.41 22.85
N ARG A 241 -3.52 0.51 22.55
CA ARG A 241 -2.14 0.55 23.07
C ARG A 241 -1.38 -0.76 22.87
N ILE A 242 -1.62 -1.44 21.74
CA ILE A 242 -1.00 -2.74 21.43
C ILE A 242 0.02 -2.67 20.32
N GLY A 243 0.00 -1.63 19.48
CA GLY A 243 0.91 -1.45 18.37
C GLY A 243 1.62 -0.11 18.41
N GLN A 244 2.80 -0.07 17.80
CA GLN A 244 3.56 1.15 17.62
C GLN A 244 3.93 1.29 16.15
N GLN A 245 3.83 2.52 15.65
CA GLN A 245 4.13 2.86 14.28
C GLN A 245 5.54 3.45 14.18
N PHE A 246 6.27 3.03 13.16
CA PHE A 246 7.62 3.48 12.86
C PHE A 246 7.74 3.88 11.39
N LYS A 247 8.52 4.91 11.16
CA LYS A 247 8.95 5.35 9.84
C LYS A 247 10.43 5.05 9.66
N ILE A 248 10.79 4.52 8.50
CA ILE A 248 12.19 4.35 8.11
C ILE A 248 12.63 5.66 7.46
N LYS A 249 13.36 6.48 8.24
CA LYS A 249 13.86 7.78 7.82
C LYS A 249 14.83 7.66 6.66
N ASN A 250 14.75 8.60 5.72
CA ASN A 250 15.58 8.68 4.53
C ASN A 250 15.44 7.50 3.54
N LEU A 251 14.50 6.59 3.77
CA LEU A 251 14.08 5.60 2.79
C LEU A 251 12.79 6.08 2.15
N VAL A 252 12.89 6.70 0.98
CA VAL A 252 11.77 7.39 0.33
C VAL A 252 11.19 6.55 -0.79
N VAL A 253 9.90 6.32 -0.75
CA VAL A 253 9.11 5.77 -1.86
C VAL A 253 8.21 6.87 -2.43
N CYS A 254 7.84 6.75 -3.70
CA CYS A 254 7.03 7.74 -4.38
C CYS A 254 5.85 7.08 -5.07
N GLU A 255 4.74 7.78 -5.17
CA GLU A 255 3.65 7.37 -6.05
C GLU A 255 3.96 7.73 -7.50
N ASN A 256 3.62 6.83 -8.43
CA ASN A 256 3.75 7.10 -9.86
C ASN A 256 2.62 8.03 -10.33
N TYR A 257 2.95 9.28 -10.61
CA TYR A 257 1.98 10.31 -10.99
C TYR A 257 1.56 10.27 -12.47
N LYS A 258 2.29 9.52 -13.30
CA LYS A 258 2.19 9.59 -14.77
C LYS A 258 0.80 9.27 -15.33
N TYR A 259 -0.06 8.67 -14.51
CA TYR A 259 -1.41 8.22 -14.91
C TYR A 259 -2.52 8.77 -14.00
N ARG A 260 -2.20 9.72 -13.12
CA ARG A 260 -3.10 10.11 -12.02
C ARG A 260 -4.12 11.19 -12.32
N ASP A 261 -3.88 12.01 -13.32
CA ASP A 261 -4.67 13.25 -13.52
C ASP A 261 -6.18 13.05 -13.57
N ASN A 262 -6.67 11.81 -13.68
CA ASN A 262 -8.11 11.52 -13.67
C ASN A 262 -8.51 10.24 -12.93
N LYS A 263 -7.58 9.38 -12.50
CA LYS A 263 -7.92 8.07 -11.91
C LYS A 263 -8.62 8.17 -10.55
N HIS A 264 -8.04 8.93 -9.64
CA HIS A 264 -8.57 9.06 -8.27
C HIS A 264 -9.85 9.89 -8.22
N LEU A 265 -9.93 10.94 -9.03
CA LEU A 265 -11.13 11.78 -9.11
C LEU A 265 -12.33 10.94 -9.57
N SER A 266 -12.17 10.15 -10.63
CA SER A 266 -13.24 9.30 -11.14
C SER A 266 -13.68 8.23 -10.16
N GLN A 267 -12.74 7.61 -9.44
CA GLN A 267 -13.04 6.62 -8.39
C GLN A 267 -13.72 7.26 -7.18
N PHE A 268 -13.28 8.46 -6.80
CA PHE A 268 -13.86 9.19 -5.69
C PHE A 268 -15.27 9.67 -6.01
N ILE A 269 -15.49 10.26 -7.19
CA ILE A 269 -16.82 10.67 -7.66
C ILE A 269 -17.76 9.48 -7.71
N ALA A 270 -17.34 8.38 -8.32
CA ALA A 270 -18.14 7.16 -8.39
C ALA A 270 -18.47 6.58 -7.01
N SER A 271 -17.60 6.76 -6.00
CA SER A 271 -17.86 6.35 -4.63
C SER A 271 -18.83 7.27 -3.88
N ILE A 272 -18.92 8.54 -4.28
CA ILE A 272 -19.86 9.52 -3.71
C ILE A 272 -21.26 9.28 -4.26
N ASP A 273 -21.41 9.14 -5.56
CA ASP A 273 -22.71 8.97 -6.25
C ASP A 273 -23.49 7.75 -5.71
N ARG A 274 -22.80 6.73 -5.20
CA ARG A 274 -23.47 5.56 -4.57
C ARG A 274 -23.92 5.75 -3.12
N ARG A 275 -23.50 6.82 -2.46
CA ARG A 275 -23.98 7.11 -1.10
C ARG A 275 -25.33 7.81 -1.08
N GLU A 276 -25.78 8.28 -2.24
CA GLU A 276 -27.04 8.98 -2.41
C GLU A 276 -28.18 8.07 -2.94
N GLU A 277 -27.87 6.80 -3.26
CA GLU A 277 -28.83 5.74 -3.55
C GLU A 277 -29.03 4.79 -2.33
#